data_b073af225df7bf45de6f113a574e8c1e
#
_entry.id   b073af225df7bf45de6f113a574e8c1e
#
_cell.length_a   1.000
_cell.length_b   1.000
_cell.length_c   1.000
_cell.angle_alpha   90.00
_cell.angle_beta   90.00
_cell.angle_gamma   90.00
#
_symmetry.space_group_name_H-M   'P 1'
#
loop_
_entity.id
_entity.type
_entity.pdbx_description
1 polymer ?
#
loop_
_entity_poly.entity_id
_entity_poly.type
_entity_poly.pdbx_seq_one_letter_code
_entity_poly.pdbx_strand_id
1 'polypeptide(L)'
;MSLYGALAYNYEKVAAGTAEILSGNRMISDRLGLPSEDIRLALLSFENYLLANRNTEKPVLHISLSPAPEDRLTDGRLAELAERYMQKMGYGNQPYITYKHADTHNTHIHIVSVCVDEQGKKISDAYEHRRSMTACRELETDFGLRNGADAEKRNPKAELRKVDASLGDVRHQVGNTLKAVLESYRFQTFGEYNALLSTLNIEAKQVRGEYNGTPYTSIVYSVTDDTGKVVSPPFKSSRFGKRFGNEQLEKRMLINLKALKDGKWAPSIQADIVRALRQADSQKRFVELLGQRRIDVVFRKNERGRIYGVTFIDHNHREVFNGSRMGKVFSANVFNDYFKWLENIPEKERGGHSATELWQHHRHESSSTLELAAGIFSLETNPRDYEEEAFARRMKKKKKTGRKRGI
;
A
#
# COMPACT_ATOMS: atom_id res chain seq x y z
N MET A 1 -15.47 -2.99 -21.43
CA MET A 1 -15.96 -1.58 -21.57
C MET A 1 -16.58 -1.48 -22.95
N SER A 2 -17.71 -0.79 -23.10
CA SER A 2 -18.30 -0.50 -24.42
C SER A 2 -17.57 0.68 -25.07
N LEU A 3 -17.64 0.80 -26.40
CA LEU A 3 -17.06 1.96 -27.11
C LEU A 3 -17.69 3.26 -26.62
N TYR A 4 -19.03 3.31 -26.52
CA TYR A 4 -19.73 4.46 -25.98
C TYR A 4 -19.21 4.84 -24.59
N GLY A 5 -19.04 3.87 -23.68
CA GLY A 5 -18.54 4.15 -22.34
C GLY A 5 -17.10 4.66 -22.31
N ALA A 6 -16.23 4.20 -23.23
CA ALA A 6 -14.87 4.69 -23.35
C ALA A 6 -14.82 6.12 -23.90
N LEU A 7 -15.64 6.43 -24.91
CA LEU A 7 -15.73 7.78 -25.45
C LEU A 7 -16.39 8.74 -24.45
N ALA A 8 -17.55 8.39 -23.88
CA ALA A 8 -18.28 9.23 -22.93
C ALA A 8 -17.41 9.66 -21.75
N TYR A 9 -16.64 8.73 -21.18
CA TYR A 9 -15.69 9.03 -20.10
C TYR A 9 -14.70 10.14 -20.47
N ASN A 10 -14.17 10.14 -21.70
CA ASN A 10 -13.22 11.14 -22.15
C ASN A 10 -13.91 12.45 -22.53
N TYR A 11 -15.06 12.39 -23.20
CA TYR A 11 -15.83 13.58 -23.57
C TYR A 11 -16.39 14.35 -22.37
N GLU A 12 -16.82 13.65 -21.30
CA GLU A 12 -17.22 14.29 -20.04
C GLU A 12 -16.06 15.12 -19.45
N LYS A 13 -14.84 14.62 -19.54
CA LYS A 13 -13.66 15.36 -19.08
C LYS A 13 -13.27 16.51 -19.99
N VAL A 14 -13.46 16.38 -21.30
CA VAL A 14 -13.27 17.51 -22.24
C VAL A 14 -14.29 18.59 -21.91
N ALA A 15 -15.56 18.25 -21.74
CA ALA A 15 -16.59 19.21 -21.37
C ALA A 15 -16.34 19.87 -19.99
N ALA A 16 -15.70 19.17 -19.07
CA ALA A 16 -15.30 19.69 -17.76
C ALA A 16 -14.00 20.52 -17.82
N GLY A 17 -13.34 20.65 -18.97
CA GLY A 17 -12.06 21.38 -19.12
C GLY A 17 -10.85 20.69 -18.46
N THR A 18 -10.97 19.41 -18.13
CA THR A 18 -9.90 18.60 -17.51
C THR A 18 -9.19 17.67 -18.50
N ALA A 19 -9.67 17.63 -19.75
CA ALA A 19 -9.05 16.93 -20.86
C ALA A 19 -9.20 17.74 -22.16
N GLU A 20 -8.38 17.39 -23.15
CA GLU A 20 -8.41 17.98 -24.50
C GLU A 20 -8.27 16.88 -25.54
N ILE A 21 -8.91 17.06 -26.73
CA ILE A 21 -8.69 16.19 -27.88
C ILE A 21 -7.37 16.61 -28.53
N LEU A 22 -6.40 15.69 -28.61
CA LEU A 22 -5.08 15.96 -29.21
C LEU A 22 -5.01 15.65 -30.69
N SER A 23 -5.49 14.47 -31.06
CA SER A 23 -5.36 13.96 -32.43
C SER A 23 -6.34 12.80 -32.67
N GLY A 24 -6.42 12.39 -33.92
CA GLY A 24 -7.15 11.20 -34.31
C GLY A 24 -6.66 10.67 -35.65
N ASN A 25 -6.95 9.42 -35.91
CA ASN A 25 -6.70 8.75 -37.17
C ASN A 25 -8.02 8.16 -37.70
N ARG A 26 -8.33 8.41 -38.98
CA ARG A 26 -9.56 7.91 -39.63
C ARG A 26 -10.84 8.27 -38.86
N MET A 27 -10.83 9.45 -38.23
CA MET A 27 -11.96 10.01 -37.51
C MET A 27 -12.67 11.06 -38.36
N ILE A 28 -13.99 11.19 -38.19
CA ILE A 28 -14.72 12.36 -38.72
C ILE A 28 -14.19 13.59 -38.00
N SER A 29 -13.58 14.51 -38.75
CA SER A 29 -12.83 15.64 -38.23
C SER A 29 -13.60 16.95 -38.44
N ASP A 30 -13.28 17.95 -37.65
CA ASP A 30 -13.71 19.33 -37.82
C ASP A 30 -12.89 20.07 -38.91
N ARG A 31 -13.12 21.37 -39.07
CA ARG A 31 -12.42 22.21 -40.04
C ARG A 31 -10.93 22.37 -39.78
N LEU A 32 -10.49 22.09 -38.55
CA LEU A 32 -9.10 22.16 -38.14
C LEU A 32 -8.38 20.80 -38.24
N GLY A 33 -9.11 19.76 -38.70
CA GLY A 33 -8.59 18.40 -38.83
C GLY A 33 -8.53 17.61 -37.51
N LEU A 34 -9.07 18.16 -36.42
CA LEU A 34 -9.22 17.46 -35.15
C LEU A 34 -10.50 16.62 -35.16
N PRO A 35 -10.52 15.46 -34.46
CA PRO A 35 -11.74 14.70 -34.26
C PRO A 35 -12.85 15.55 -33.66
N SER A 36 -14.10 15.34 -34.15
CA SER A 36 -15.25 16.09 -33.68
C SER A 36 -15.48 15.92 -32.17
N GLU A 37 -15.87 16.99 -31.49
CA GLU A 37 -16.33 16.95 -30.10
C GLU A 37 -17.75 16.33 -29.96
N ASP A 38 -18.46 16.07 -31.05
CA ASP A 38 -19.72 15.32 -31.00
C ASP A 38 -19.45 13.82 -30.93
N ILE A 39 -19.76 13.22 -29.77
CA ILE A 39 -19.60 11.80 -29.52
C ILE A 39 -20.29 10.90 -30.55
N ARG A 40 -21.38 11.39 -31.19
CA ARG A 40 -22.10 10.65 -32.23
C ARG A 40 -21.26 10.53 -33.49
N LEU A 41 -20.57 11.60 -33.89
CA LEU A 41 -19.67 11.58 -35.03
C LEU A 41 -18.44 10.73 -34.76
N ALA A 42 -17.95 10.77 -33.53
CA ALA A 42 -16.88 9.87 -33.11
C ALA A 42 -17.31 8.41 -33.21
N LEU A 43 -18.51 8.05 -32.74
CA LEU A 43 -19.06 6.69 -32.86
C LEU A 43 -19.19 6.23 -34.32
N LEU A 44 -19.68 7.09 -35.21
CA LEU A 44 -19.79 6.79 -36.64
C LEU A 44 -18.42 6.44 -37.26
N SER A 45 -17.36 7.04 -36.80
CA SER A 45 -15.99 6.73 -37.28
C SER A 45 -15.57 5.28 -37.04
N PHE A 46 -16.17 4.62 -36.06
CA PHE A 46 -15.86 3.23 -35.70
C PHE A 46 -16.92 2.24 -36.28
N GLU A 47 -18.03 2.73 -36.80
CA GLU A 47 -19.21 1.91 -37.13
C GLU A 47 -18.86 0.80 -38.15
N ASN A 48 -18.17 1.13 -39.22
CA ASN A 48 -17.81 0.16 -40.26
C ASN A 48 -17.00 -1.01 -39.70
N TYR A 49 -16.06 -0.74 -38.78
CA TYR A 49 -15.21 -1.75 -38.15
C TYR A 49 -16.01 -2.64 -37.18
N LEU A 50 -16.94 -2.06 -36.43
CA LEU A 50 -17.79 -2.80 -35.50
C LEU A 50 -18.86 -3.62 -36.21
N LEU A 51 -19.43 -3.13 -37.29
CA LEU A 51 -20.37 -3.86 -38.11
C LEU A 51 -19.73 -5.03 -38.84
N ALA A 52 -18.47 -4.88 -39.28
CA ALA A 52 -17.71 -5.97 -39.91
C ALA A 52 -17.30 -7.06 -38.88
N ASN A 53 -17.23 -6.71 -37.59
CA ASN A 53 -16.80 -7.64 -36.53
C ASN A 53 -17.82 -8.78 -36.33
N ARG A 54 -17.40 -10.03 -36.49
CA ARG A 54 -18.26 -11.21 -36.32
C ARG A 54 -17.91 -12.05 -35.08
N ASN A 55 -16.66 -12.08 -34.68
CA ASN A 55 -16.14 -13.08 -33.73
C ASN A 55 -15.42 -12.49 -32.50
N THR A 56 -15.21 -11.18 -32.41
CA THR A 56 -14.48 -10.56 -31.33
C THR A 56 -15.45 -9.99 -30.30
N GLU A 57 -15.55 -10.61 -29.12
CA GLU A 57 -16.45 -10.17 -28.03
C GLU A 57 -16.07 -8.81 -27.44
N LYS A 58 -14.79 -8.47 -27.46
CA LYS A 58 -14.23 -7.24 -26.85
C LYS A 58 -13.39 -6.48 -27.88
N PRO A 59 -14.01 -5.85 -28.87
CA PRO A 59 -13.29 -5.17 -29.95
C PRO A 59 -12.69 -3.82 -29.55
N VAL A 60 -13.08 -3.24 -28.41
CA VAL A 60 -12.72 -1.89 -27.99
C VAL A 60 -11.39 -1.87 -27.28
N LEU A 61 -10.50 -0.99 -27.67
CA LEU A 61 -9.25 -0.66 -27.01
C LEU A 61 -9.36 0.66 -26.28
N HIS A 62 -8.92 0.70 -25.02
CA HIS A 62 -8.75 1.92 -24.26
C HIS A 62 -7.35 1.87 -23.61
N ILE A 63 -6.43 2.63 -24.15
CA ILE A 63 -5.00 2.60 -23.82
C ILE A 63 -4.68 3.89 -23.08
N SER A 64 -3.85 3.82 -22.05
CA SER A 64 -3.30 4.99 -21.35
C SER A 64 -1.78 4.97 -21.44
N LEU A 65 -1.18 6.09 -21.85
CA LEU A 65 0.26 6.32 -21.85
C LEU A 65 0.56 7.49 -20.91
N SER A 66 1.42 7.24 -19.94
CA SER A 66 1.77 8.24 -18.91
C SER A 66 3.29 8.44 -18.91
N PRO A 67 3.80 9.44 -19.62
CA PRO A 67 5.19 9.89 -19.49
C PRO A 67 5.48 10.30 -18.05
N ALA A 68 6.77 10.32 -17.65
CA ALA A 68 7.13 10.81 -16.32
C ALA A 68 6.76 12.30 -16.16
N PRO A 69 6.41 12.78 -14.97
CA PRO A 69 5.99 14.18 -14.76
C PRO A 69 7.05 15.18 -15.18
N GLU A 70 8.30 14.78 -15.15
CA GLU A 70 9.45 15.59 -15.53
C GLU A 70 9.67 15.62 -17.05
N ASP A 71 9.06 14.71 -17.80
CA ASP A 71 9.11 14.68 -19.26
C ASP A 71 8.06 15.65 -19.81
N ARG A 72 8.42 16.93 -19.87
CA ARG A 72 7.55 17.98 -20.37
C ARG A 72 7.40 17.91 -21.89
N LEU A 73 6.40 17.13 -22.33
CA LEU A 73 6.07 16.99 -23.74
C LEU A 73 5.07 18.08 -24.18
N THR A 74 5.28 18.65 -25.35
CA THR A 74 4.28 19.51 -26.01
C THR A 74 3.13 18.66 -26.56
N ASP A 75 1.99 19.26 -26.87
CA ASP A 75 0.81 18.57 -27.40
C ASP A 75 1.13 17.83 -28.70
N GLY A 76 1.91 18.45 -29.60
CA GLY A 76 2.39 17.81 -30.81
C GLY A 76 3.25 16.57 -30.56
N ARG A 77 4.11 16.61 -29.52
CA ARG A 77 4.94 15.46 -29.13
C ARG A 77 4.12 14.35 -28.48
N LEU A 78 3.08 14.72 -27.72
CA LEU A 78 2.14 13.74 -27.15
C LEU A 78 1.31 13.06 -28.24
N ALA A 79 0.85 13.82 -29.26
CA ALA A 79 0.15 13.27 -30.42
C ALA A 79 1.05 12.31 -31.21
N GLU A 80 2.29 12.69 -31.49
CA GLU A 80 3.31 11.84 -32.15
C GLU A 80 3.60 10.57 -31.35
N LEU A 81 3.70 10.69 -30.02
CA LEU A 81 3.89 9.53 -29.13
C LEU A 81 2.75 8.51 -29.25
N ALA A 82 1.51 9.00 -29.27
CA ALA A 82 0.34 8.15 -29.45
C ALA A 82 0.35 7.45 -30.81
N GLU A 83 0.61 8.20 -31.87
CA GLU A 83 0.66 7.66 -33.22
C GLU A 83 1.72 6.55 -33.36
N ARG A 84 2.95 6.82 -32.93
CA ARG A 84 4.03 5.83 -32.99
C ARG A 84 3.75 4.61 -32.11
N TYR A 85 3.11 4.79 -30.96
CA TYR A 85 2.68 3.66 -30.14
C TYR A 85 1.66 2.80 -30.87
N MET A 86 0.65 3.40 -31.48
CA MET A 86 -0.36 2.67 -32.27
C MET A 86 0.27 1.93 -33.45
N GLN A 87 1.24 2.54 -34.13
CA GLN A 87 2.00 1.89 -35.23
C GLN A 87 2.78 0.68 -34.70
N LYS A 88 3.57 0.82 -33.61
CA LYS A 88 4.36 -0.27 -33.03
C LYS A 88 3.49 -1.42 -32.51
N MET A 89 2.30 -1.12 -32.04
CA MET A 89 1.34 -2.14 -31.61
C MET A 89 0.57 -2.82 -32.76
N GLY A 90 0.71 -2.32 -33.99
CA GLY A 90 0.01 -2.84 -35.18
C GLY A 90 -1.41 -2.26 -35.35
N TYR A 91 -1.73 -1.19 -34.62
CA TYR A 91 -3.03 -0.50 -34.68
C TYR A 91 -2.96 0.81 -35.48
N GLY A 92 -1.86 1.11 -36.16
CA GLY A 92 -1.66 2.38 -36.89
C GLY A 92 -2.67 2.65 -37.98
N ASN A 93 -3.29 1.62 -38.57
CA ASN A 93 -4.34 1.74 -39.58
C ASN A 93 -5.76 1.75 -38.99
N GLN A 94 -5.90 1.70 -37.68
CA GLN A 94 -7.20 1.71 -37.03
C GLN A 94 -7.74 3.13 -36.85
N PRO A 95 -9.08 3.30 -36.79
CA PRO A 95 -9.64 4.53 -36.28
C PRO A 95 -9.26 4.67 -34.80
N TYR A 96 -8.73 5.82 -34.40
CA TYR A 96 -8.51 6.14 -33.00
C TYR A 96 -8.64 7.62 -32.73
N ILE A 97 -8.95 7.95 -31.49
CA ILE A 97 -8.96 9.32 -30.97
C ILE A 97 -8.09 9.36 -29.72
N THR A 98 -7.26 10.41 -29.62
CA THR A 98 -6.33 10.62 -28.53
C THR A 98 -6.74 11.82 -27.70
N TYR A 99 -6.82 11.63 -26.37
CA TYR A 99 -7.16 12.66 -25.40
C TYR A 99 -5.98 12.89 -24.48
N LYS A 100 -5.67 14.17 -24.20
CA LYS A 100 -4.75 14.57 -23.14
C LYS A 100 -5.56 14.86 -21.88
N HIS A 101 -5.18 14.25 -20.77
CA HIS A 101 -5.76 14.48 -19.46
C HIS A 101 -4.78 15.22 -18.56
N ALA A 102 -5.30 16.23 -17.86
CA ALA A 102 -4.58 17.04 -16.87
C ALA A 102 -5.24 17.01 -15.48
N ASP A 103 -6.13 16.04 -15.25
CA ASP A 103 -6.89 15.88 -14.01
C ASP A 103 -6.13 15.17 -12.89
N THR A 104 -4.90 14.76 -13.14
CA THR A 104 -4.00 14.14 -12.16
C THR A 104 -2.69 14.93 -12.09
N HIS A 105 -1.84 14.59 -11.12
CA HIS A 105 -0.53 15.23 -10.97
C HIS A 105 0.39 15.07 -12.21
N ASN A 106 0.09 14.08 -13.07
CA ASN A 106 0.84 13.78 -14.28
C ASN A 106 -0.05 13.94 -15.49
N THR A 107 0.40 14.73 -16.49
CA THR A 107 -0.21 14.73 -17.82
C THR A 107 -0.09 13.35 -18.43
N HIS A 108 -1.20 12.80 -18.90
CA HIS A 108 -1.24 11.50 -19.56
C HIS A 108 -2.20 11.53 -20.73
N ILE A 109 -2.04 10.58 -21.66
CA ILE A 109 -2.91 10.48 -22.81
C ILE A 109 -3.74 9.20 -22.77
N HIS A 110 -4.97 9.30 -23.20
CA HIS A 110 -5.87 8.18 -23.45
C HIS A 110 -6.10 8.02 -24.95
N ILE A 111 -6.03 6.78 -25.44
CA ILE A 111 -6.30 6.44 -26.82
C ILE A 111 -7.48 5.47 -26.83
N VAL A 112 -8.55 5.84 -27.52
CA VAL A 112 -9.71 4.97 -27.74
C VAL A 112 -9.67 4.48 -29.18
N SER A 113 -9.72 3.16 -29.38
CA SER A 113 -9.63 2.51 -30.68
C SER A 113 -10.39 1.18 -30.69
N VAL A 114 -10.26 0.43 -31.80
CA VAL A 114 -10.79 -0.94 -31.96
C VAL A 114 -9.72 -1.89 -32.47
N CYS A 115 -9.78 -3.14 -32.05
CA CYS A 115 -8.82 -4.18 -32.45
C CYS A 115 -9.31 -5.06 -33.60
N VAL A 116 -10.29 -4.61 -34.38
CA VAL A 116 -10.79 -5.30 -35.58
C VAL A 116 -10.61 -4.39 -36.79
N ASP A 117 -10.14 -4.96 -37.89
CA ASP A 117 -9.96 -4.24 -39.16
C ASP A 117 -11.26 -4.07 -39.93
N GLU A 118 -11.24 -3.39 -41.10
CA GLU A 118 -12.35 -3.13 -41.95
C GLU A 118 -13.02 -4.41 -42.51
N GLN A 119 -12.29 -5.51 -42.51
CA GLN A 119 -12.78 -6.83 -42.94
C GLN A 119 -13.33 -7.65 -41.78
N GLY A 120 -13.39 -7.08 -40.58
CA GLY A 120 -13.88 -7.72 -39.34
C GLY A 120 -12.92 -8.72 -38.73
N LYS A 121 -11.65 -8.78 -39.19
CA LYS A 121 -10.64 -9.65 -38.66
C LYS A 121 -9.98 -9.00 -37.44
N LYS A 122 -9.84 -9.78 -36.37
CA LYS A 122 -9.13 -9.32 -35.17
C LYS A 122 -7.65 -9.14 -35.45
N ILE A 123 -7.12 -7.97 -35.12
CA ILE A 123 -5.67 -7.72 -35.05
C ILE A 123 -5.11 -8.50 -33.87
N SER A 124 -3.99 -9.18 -34.07
CA SER A 124 -3.41 -10.07 -33.07
C SER A 124 -3.07 -9.35 -31.77
N ASP A 125 -3.65 -9.82 -30.69
CA ASP A 125 -3.34 -9.42 -29.30
C ASP A 125 -2.38 -10.42 -28.62
N ALA A 126 -1.79 -11.34 -29.38
CA ALA A 126 -0.81 -12.28 -28.86
C ALA A 126 0.35 -11.52 -28.22
N TYR A 127 0.66 -11.89 -26.98
CA TYR A 127 1.71 -11.24 -26.18
C TYR A 127 1.58 -9.70 -26.06
N GLU A 128 0.36 -9.16 -26.12
CA GLU A 128 0.09 -7.73 -26.15
C GLU A 128 0.83 -6.96 -25.06
N HIS A 129 0.77 -7.44 -23.81
CA HIS A 129 1.48 -6.81 -22.70
C HIS A 129 3.01 -6.73 -22.94
N ARG A 130 3.62 -7.80 -23.44
CA ARG A 130 5.07 -7.81 -23.72
C ARG A 130 5.41 -6.88 -24.87
N ARG A 131 4.62 -6.88 -25.95
CA ARG A 131 4.78 -5.98 -27.11
C ARG A 131 4.64 -4.53 -26.69
N SER A 132 3.61 -4.21 -25.89
CA SER A 132 3.38 -2.88 -25.33
C SER A 132 4.57 -2.40 -24.50
N MET A 133 5.12 -3.25 -23.61
CA MET A 133 6.30 -2.90 -22.83
C MET A 133 7.52 -2.64 -23.72
N THR A 134 7.74 -3.45 -24.76
CA THR A 134 8.81 -3.22 -25.72
C THR A 134 8.61 -1.91 -26.46
N ALA A 135 7.41 -1.65 -26.99
CA ALA A 135 7.07 -0.40 -27.67
C ALA A 135 7.29 0.82 -26.76
N CYS A 136 6.90 0.75 -25.48
CA CYS A 136 7.16 1.83 -24.53
C CYS A 136 8.65 2.09 -24.35
N ARG A 137 9.50 1.05 -24.19
CA ARG A 137 10.95 1.22 -24.02
C ARG A 137 11.63 1.84 -25.26
N GLU A 138 11.20 1.43 -26.43
CA GLU A 138 11.67 2.03 -27.68
C GLU A 138 11.27 3.50 -27.78
N LEU A 139 10.00 3.82 -27.47
CA LEU A 139 9.50 5.19 -27.48
C LEU A 139 10.18 6.07 -26.41
N GLU A 140 10.45 5.54 -25.22
CA GLU A 140 11.24 6.25 -24.21
C GLU A 140 12.60 6.67 -24.77
N THR A 141 13.25 5.79 -25.52
CA THR A 141 14.54 6.07 -26.15
C THR A 141 14.39 7.07 -27.31
N ASP A 142 13.43 6.86 -28.22
CA ASP A 142 13.21 7.69 -29.42
C ASP A 142 12.83 9.13 -29.05
N PHE A 143 12.09 9.31 -27.96
CA PHE A 143 11.62 10.61 -27.49
C PHE A 143 12.55 11.25 -26.43
N GLY A 144 13.60 10.53 -25.99
CA GLY A 144 14.49 11.00 -24.91
C GLY A 144 13.79 11.07 -23.56
N LEU A 145 12.78 10.22 -23.33
CA LEU A 145 12.01 10.20 -22.10
C LEU A 145 12.76 9.39 -21.02
N ARG A 146 12.37 9.65 -19.78
CA ARG A 146 12.87 8.85 -18.64
C ARG A 146 12.41 7.42 -18.74
N ASN A 147 13.33 6.51 -18.50
CA ASN A 147 13.03 5.09 -18.52
C ASN A 147 12.15 4.73 -17.30
N GLY A 148 10.92 4.29 -17.53
CA GLY A 148 10.00 3.87 -16.47
C GLY A 148 10.52 2.71 -15.62
N ALA A 149 11.44 1.85 -16.13
CA ALA A 149 12.10 0.83 -15.32
C ALA A 149 13.12 1.41 -14.32
N ASP A 150 13.69 2.57 -14.62
CA ASP A 150 14.61 3.24 -13.69
C ASP A 150 13.87 4.02 -12.60
N ALA A 151 12.64 4.45 -12.84
CA ALA A 151 11.76 4.99 -11.81
C ALA A 151 11.45 3.93 -10.73
N GLU A 152 11.25 2.67 -11.12
CA GLU A 152 11.10 1.56 -10.17
C GLU A 152 12.39 1.27 -9.38
N LYS A 153 13.57 1.46 -9.99
CA LYS A 153 14.87 1.25 -9.33
C LYS A 153 15.31 2.43 -8.46
N ARG A 154 14.94 3.66 -8.83
CA ARG A 154 15.36 4.89 -8.12
C ARG A 154 14.61 5.19 -6.85
N ASN A 155 13.52 4.50 -6.56
CA ASN A 155 12.77 4.68 -5.34
C ASN A 155 12.70 3.42 -4.46
N PRO A 156 13.87 2.87 -4.02
CA PRO A 156 13.87 1.82 -2.99
C PRO A 156 13.41 2.35 -1.62
N LYS A 157 13.21 3.66 -1.51
CA LYS A 157 12.69 4.37 -0.34
C LYS A 157 11.52 5.26 -0.74
N ALA A 158 10.54 4.73 -1.49
CA ALA A 158 9.27 5.43 -1.64
C ALA A 158 8.78 5.76 -0.23
N GLU A 159 8.76 7.04 0.09
CA GLU A 159 8.23 7.53 1.35
C GLU A 159 6.80 7.02 1.43
N LEU A 160 6.49 6.27 2.47
CA LEU A 160 5.13 5.79 2.69
C LEU A 160 4.25 7.02 2.89
N ARG A 161 3.34 7.24 1.97
CA ARG A 161 2.37 8.32 2.08
C ARG A 161 1.05 7.74 2.55
N LYS A 162 0.41 8.45 3.46
CA LYS A 162 -0.97 8.17 3.83
C LYS A 162 -1.86 8.31 2.60
N VAL A 163 -2.82 7.41 2.47
CA VAL A 163 -3.86 7.52 1.44
C VAL A 163 -4.82 8.64 1.83
N ASP A 164 -5.10 9.52 0.89
CA ASP A 164 -6.04 10.61 1.04
C ASP A 164 -7.18 10.45 0.02
N ALA A 165 -8.37 10.14 0.55
CA ALA A 165 -9.55 9.93 -0.29
C ALA A 165 -10.02 11.22 -1.01
N SER A 166 -9.63 12.40 -0.53
CA SER A 166 -10.02 13.69 -1.12
C SER A 166 -9.26 14.04 -2.40
N LEU A 167 -8.06 13.47 -2.58
CA LEU A 167 -7.20 13.76 -3.73
C LEU A 167 -7.54 12.99 -5.01
N GLY A 168 -8.60 12.17 -4.99
CA GLY A 168 -8.98 11.32 -6.15
C GLY A 168 -8.02 10.15 -6.36
N ASP A 169 -8.27 9.38 -7.42
CA ASP A 169 -7.52 8.16 -7.80
C ASP A 169 -7.11 7.24 -6.64
N VAL A 170 -8.04 7.10 -5.71
CA VAL A 170 -7.90 6.34 -4.45
C VAL A 170 -7.34 4.94 -4.68
N ARG A 171 -7.76 4.29 -5.78
CA ARG A 171 -7.30 2.94 -6.12
C ARG A 171 -5.79 2.90 -6.37
N HIS A 172 -5.24 3.83 -7.13
CA HIS A 172 -3.80 3.89 -7.40
C HIS A 172 -3.01 4.26 -6.15
N GLN A 173 -3.51 5.19 -5.33
CA GLN A 173 -2.89 5.51 -4.05
C GLN A 173 -2.78 4.25 -3.17
N VAL A 174 -3.89 3.50 -2.99
CA VAL A 174 -3.89 2.24 -2.24
C VAL A 174 -2.90 1.24 -2.85
N GLY A 175 -2.92 1.02 -4.17
CA GLY A 175 -2.03 0.09 -4.86
C GLY A 175 -0.55 0.42 -4.65
N ASN A 176 -0.17 1.69 -4.76
CA ASN A 176 1.20 2.17 -4.55
C ASN A 176 1.63 2.00 -3.09
N THR A 177 0.77 2.34 -2.13
CA THR A 177 1.05 2.18 -0.71
C THR A 177 1.20 0.70 -0.34
N LEU A 178 0.31 -0.18 -0.81
CA LEU A 178 0.43 -1.63 -0.60
C LEU A 178 1.73 -2.19 -1.19
N LYS A 179 2.13 -1.72 -2.38
CA LYS A 179 3.40 -2.09 -3.01
C LYS A 179 4.58 -1.68 -2.13
N ALA A 180 4.63 -0.42 -1.71
CA ALA A 180 5.70 0.13 -0.88
C ALA A 180 5.82 -0.61 0.46
N VAL A 181 4.69 -0.92 1.11
CA VAL A 181 4.65 -1.70 2.36
C VAL A 181 5.25 -3.09 2.16
N LEU A 182 4.81 -3.83 1.14
CA LEU A 182 5.31 -5.18 0.88
C LEU A 182 6.80 -5.19 0.51
N GLU A 183 7.29 -4.21 -0.21
CA GLU A 183 8.69 -4.13 -0.62
C GLU A 183 9.63 -3.68 0.49
N SER A 184 9.10 -2.90 1.44
CA SER A 184 9.93 -2.24 2.44
C SER A 184 9.87 -2.86 3.83
N TYR A 185 8.71 -3.38 4.27
CA TYR A 185 8.49 -3.77 5.66
C TYR A 185 8.49 -5.28 5.89
N ARG A 186 8.94 -5.67 7.09
CA ARG A 186 8.86 -7.04 7.60
C ARG A 186 7.77 -7.12 8.66
N PHE A 187 6.86 -8.05 8.51
CA PHE A 187 5.79 -8.37 9.46
C PHE A 187 5.53 -9.88 9.44
N GLN A 188 4.96 -10.42 10.51
CA GLN A 188 4.82 -11.87 10.72
C GLN A 188 3.38 -12.31 10.83
N THR A 189 2.47 -11.39 11.03
CA THR A 189 1.04 -11.68 11.19
C THR A 189 0.19 -10.70 10.40
N PHE A 190 -1.03 -11.13 10.07
CA PHE A 190 -2.01 -10.23 9.45
C PHE A 190 -2.35 -9.03 10.35
N GLY A 191 -2.36 -9.22 11.67
CA GLY A 191 -2.56 -8.13 12.62
C GLY A 191 -1.45 -7.07 12.60
N GLU A 192 -0.19 -7.47 12.43
CA GLU A 192 0.94 -6.56 12.25
C GLU A 192 0.86 -5.82 10.91
N TYR A 193 0.52 -6.55 9.84
CA TYR A 193 0.28 -5.95 8.52
C TYR A 193 -0.82 -4.90 8.55
N ASN A 194 -1.97 -5.24 9.17
CA ASN A 194 -3.09 -4.31 9.26
C ASN A 194 -2.80 -3.11 10.17
N ALA A 195 -2.02 -3.30 11.24
CA ALA A 195 -1.56 -2.18 12.08
C ALA A 195 -0.67 -1.20 11.31
N LEU A 196 0.25 -1.71 10.48
CA LEU A 196 1.06 -0.86 9.59
C LEU A 196 0.17 -0.12 8.58
N LEU A 197 -0.77 -0.80 7.95
CA LEU A 197 -1.68 -0.20 6.98
C LEU A 197 -2.58 0.87 7.62
N SER A 198 -3.01 0.68 8.87
CA SER A 198 -3.86 1.66 9.55
C SER A 198 -3.16 3.01 9.78
N THR A 199 -1.83 3.04 9.91
CA THR A 199 -1.07 4.31 9.97
C THR A 199 -1.01 5.04 8.62
N LEU A 200 -1.41 4.36 7.55
CA LEU A 200 -1.41 4.84 6.17
C LEU A 200 -2.84 5.04 5.62
N ASN A 201 -3.84 5.10 6.51
CA ASN A 201 -5.25 5.25 6.16
C ASN A 201 -5.81 4.10 5.31
N ILE A 202 -5.31 2.88 5.50
CA ILE A 202 -5.83 1.68 4.86
C ILE A 202 -6.21 0.65 5.92
N GLU A 203 -7.40 0.08 5.80
CA GLU A 203 -7.85 -1.08 6.55
C GLU A 203 -7.86 -2.31 5.67
N ALA A 204 -7.25 -3.41 6.13
CA ALA A 204 -7.32 -4.71 5.48
C ALA A 204 -8.23 -5.65 6.28
N LYS A 205 -9.17 -6.30 5.60
CA LYS A 205 -10.06 -7.33 6.19
C LYS A 205 -9.94 -8.65 5.46
N GLN A 206 -9.80 -9.74 6.21
CA GLN A 206 -9.94 -11.09 5.67
C GLN A 206 -11.43 -11.43 5.57
N VAL A 207 -11.87 -11.79 4.35
CA VAL A 207 -13.23 -12.22 4.05
C VAL A 207 -13.17 -13.71 3.71
N ARG A 208 -13.97 -14.51 4.41
CA ARG A 208 -14.15 -15.94 4.13
C ARG A 208 -15.44 -16.13 3.35
N GLY A 209 -15.41 -17.02 2.39
CA GLY A 209 -16.57 -17.37 1.57
C GLY A 209 -16.40 -18.78 1.01
N GLU A 210 -17.40 -19.21 0.25
CA GLU A 210 -17.42 -20.48 -0.47
C GLU A 210 -17.78 -20.21 -1.94
N TYR A 211 -17.08 -20.89 -2.83
CA TYR A 211 -17.37 -20.84 -4.25
C TYR A 211 -17.33 -22.26 -4.82
N ASN A 212 -18.43 -22.70 -5.40
CA ASN A 212 -18.62 -24.09 -5.91
C ASN A 212 -18.21 -25.17 -4.89
N GLY A 213 -18.65 -25.03 -3.62
CA GLY A 213 -18.34 -25.98 -2.55
C GLY A 213 -16.89 -25.88 -2.01
N THR A 214 -16.07 -24.97 -2.55
CA THR A 214 -14.67 -24.78 -2.11
C THR A 214 -14.56 -23.51 -1.24
N PRO A 215 -14.14 -23.63 0.03
CA PRO A 215 -13.95 -22.49 0.89
C PRO A 215 -12.74 -21.65 0.43
N TYR A 216 -12.89 -20.33 0.45
CA TYR A 216 -11.79 -19.42 0.16
C TYR A 216 -11.65 -18.34 1.22
N THR A 217 -10.43 -17.84 1.37
CA THR A 217 -10.13 -16.63 2.15
C THR A 217 -9.57 -15.57 1.21
N SER A 218 -10.21 -14.41 1.18
CA SER A 218 -9.79 -13.26 0.39
C SER A 218 -9.46 -12.08 1.29
N ILE A 219 -8.77 -11.09 0.76
CA ILE A 219 -8.53 -9.82 1.45
C ILE A 219 -9.22 -8.72 0.68
N VAL A 220 -9.87 -7.83 1.43
CA VAL A 220 -10.39 -6.57 0.93
C VAL A 220 -9.67 -5.42 1.65
N TYR A 221 -9.44 -4.34 0.91
CA TYR A 221 -8.81 -3.12 1.40
C TYR A 221 -9.80 -1.98 1.33
N SER A 222 -9.92 -1.20 2.38
CA SER A 222 -10.75 0.00 2.42
C SER A 222 -9.90 1.19 2.86
N VAL A 223 -10.22 2.38 2.38
CA VAL A 223 -9.57 3.61 2.85
C VAL A 223 -10.29 4.11 4.07
N THR A 224 -9.52 4.54 5.06
CA THR A 224 -10.02 5.17 6.28
C THR A 224 -9.61 6.64 6.32
N ASP A 225 -10.31 7.44 7.10
CA ASP A 225 -9.85 8.77 7.51
C ASP A 225 -8.83 8.66 8.66
N ASP A 226 -8.31 9.80 9.12
CA ASP A 226 -7.35 9.87 10.23
C ASP A 226 -7.93 9.42 11.58
N THR A 227 -9.25 9.25 11.69
CA THR A 227 -9.93 8.68 12.86
C THR A 227 -10.07 7.16 12.80
N GLY A 228 -9.73 6.56 11.66
CA GLY A 228 -9.87 5.12 11.37
C GLY A 228 -11.26 4.73 10.86
N LYS A 229 -12.15 5.70 10.56
CA LYS A 229 -13.46 5.44 9.96
C LYS A 229 -13.32 5.16 8.47
N VAL A 230 -13.95 4.09 8.00
CA VAL A 230 -13.94 3.72 6.57
C VAL A 230 -14.69 4.76 5.75
N VAL A 231 -14.03 5.30 4.72
CA VAL A 231 -14.54 6.35 3.80
C VAL A 231 -14.60 5.90 2.35
N SER A 232 -14.22 4.67 2.03
CA SER A 232 -14.30 4.12 0.66
C SER A 232 -15.00 2.78 0.62
N PRO A 233 -15.60 2.40 -0.54
CA PRO A 233 -15.99 1.01 -0.79
C PRO A 233 -14.78 0.08 -0.71
N PRO A 234 -14.96 -1.20 -0.32
CA PRO A 234 -13.87 -2.16 -0.24
C PRO A 234 -13.37 -2.57 -1.64
N PHE A 235 -12.07 -2.59 -1.80
CA PHE A 235 -11.38 -3.08 -3.00
C PHE A 235 -10.95 -4.53 -2.79
N LYS A 236 -11.31 -5.44 -3.69
CA LYS A 236 -10.79 -6.81 -3.67
C LYS A 236 -9.28 -6.80 -3.93
N SER A 237 -8.51 -7.60 -3.20
CA SER A 237 -7.04 -7.71 -3.36
C SER A 237 -6.61 -8.06 -4.79
N SER A 238 -7.43 -8.80 -5.54
CA SER A 238 -7.19 -9.15 -6.94
C SER A 238 -7.06 -7.94 -7.88
N ARG A 239 -7.64 -6.78 -7.50
CA ARG A 239 -7.52 -5.53 -8.27
C ARG A 239 -6.11 -4.93 -8.22
N PHE A 240 -5.31 -5.32 -7.24
CA PHE A 240 -3.93 -4.86 -7.05
C PHE A 240 -2.90 -5.90 -7.48
N GLY A 241 -3.33 -7.13 -7.77
CA GLY A 241 -2.50 -8.24 -8.22
C GLY A 241 -2.37 -9.37 -7.20
N LYS A 242 -1.91 -10.54 -7.67
CA LYS A 242 -1.87 -11.78 -6.88
C LYS A 242 -1.08 -11.67 -5.58
N ARG A 243 0.01 -10.86 -5.56
CA ARG A 243 0.89 -10.69 -4.39
C ARG A 243 0.21 -10.06 -3.17
N PHE A 244 -0.93 -9.38 -3.35
CA PHE A 244 -1.70 -8.75 -2.28
C PHE A 244 -2.83 -9.64 -1.76
N GLY A 245 -2.99 -10.84 -2.34
CA GLY A 245 -3.96 -11.84 -1.90
C GLY A 245 -3.51 -12.60 -0.65
N ASN A 246 -4.46 -13.26 0.03
CA ASN A 246 -4.25 -13.95 1.30
C ASN A 246 -3.10 -14.96 1.25
N GLU A 247 -3.08 -15.82 0.24
CA GLU A 247 -2.07 -16.88 0.09
C GLU A 247 -0.63 -16.34 0.03
N GLN A 248 -0.40 -15.29 -0.76
CA GLN A 248 0.94 -14.71 -0.91
C GLN A 248 1.38 -13.95 0.34
N LEU A 249 0.46 -13.28 1.03
CA LEU A 249 0.76 -12.65 2.31
C LEU A 249 1.09 -13.69 3.39
N GLU A 250 0.35 -14.80 3.47
CA GLU A 250 0.66 -15.89 4.39
C GLU A 250 2.05 -16.49 4.13
N LYS A 251 2.39 -16.76 2.87
CA LYS A 251 3.74 -17.22 2.51
C LYS A 251 4.82 -16.25 2.97
N ARG A 252 4.60 -14.94 2.77
CA ARG A 252 5.54 -13.91 3.21
C ARG A 252 5.68 -13.85 4.73
N MET A 253 4.57 -13.90 5.45
CA MET A 253 4.57 -13.92 6.92
C MET A 253 5.31 -15.14 7.47
N LEU A 254 5.13 -16.32 6.86
CA LEU A 254 5.85 -17.55 7.23
C LEU A 254 7.36 -17.42 7.01
N ILE A 255 7.81 -16.83 5.90
CA ILE A 255 9.23 -16.58 5.62
C ILE A 255 9.82 -15.66 6.70
N ASN A 256 9.14 -14.54 7.02
CA ASN A 256 9.58 -13.61 8.03
C ASN A 256 9.61 -14.26 9.43
N LEU A 257 8.59 -15.05 9.77
CA LEU A 257 8.52 -15.78 11.04
C LEU A 257 9.70 -16.77 11.17
N LYS A 258 10.05 -17.47 10.09
CA LYS A 258 11.19 -18.39 10.07
C LYS A 258 12.51 -17.63 10.27
N ALA A 259 12.69 -16.50 9.56
CA ALA A 259 13.88 -15.66 9.70
C ALA A 259 14.09 -15.17 11.14
N LEU A 260 13.00 -14.80 11.84
CA LEU A 260 13.05 -14.43 13.25
C LEU A 260 13.45 -15.61 14.14
N LYS A 261 12.86 -16.79 13.93
CA LYS A 261 13.19 -17.99 14.70
C LYS A 261 14.65 -18.44 14.51
N ASP A 262 15.19 -18.25 13.32
CA ASP A 262 16.57 -18.57 12.96
C ASP A 262 17.57 -17.52 13.50
N GLY A 263 17.10 -16.48 14.21
CA GLY A 263 17.93 -15.39 14.74
C GLY A 263 18.45 -14.43 13.66
N LYS A 264 17.91 -14.49 12.44
CA LYS A 264 18.28 -13.60 11.33
C LYS A 264 17.61 -12.24 11.41
N TRP A 265 16.65 -12.12 12.30
CA TRP A 265 15.86 -10.92 12.52
C TRP A 265 15.40 -10.88 13.98
N ALA A 266 15.66 -9.81 14.69
CA ALA A 266 15.31 -9.64 16.11
C ALA A 266 14.82 -8.20 16.35
N PRO A 267 13.85 -8.01 17.28
CA PRO A 267 13.41 -6.67 17.66
C PRO A 267 14.56 -5.83 18.22
N SER A 268 14.77 -4.65 17.64
CA SER A 268 15.84 -3.72 18.04
C SER A 268 15.34 -2.55 18.89
N ILE A 269 14.00 -2.35 18.98
CA ILE A 269 13.37 -1.15 19.56
C ILE A 269 13.00 -1.27 21.04
N GLN A 270 13.29 -2.39 21.69
CA GLN A 270 12.89 -2.63 23.09
C GLN A 270 13.43 -1.56 24.05
N ALA A 271 14.70 -1.18 23.89
CA ALA A 271 15.31 -0.15 24.73
C ALA A 271 14.65 1.22 24.55
N ASP A 272 14.24 1.56 23.32
CA ASP A 272 13.56 2.81 23.02
C ASP A 272 12.15 2.84 23.62
N ILE A 273 11.43 1.73 23.57
CA ILE A 273 10.11 1.59 24.18
C ILE A 273 10.21 1.75 25.71
N VAL A 274 11.16 1.07 26.35
CA VAL A 274 11.38 1.17 27.80
C VAL A 274 11.73 2.60 28.20
N ARG A 275 12.60 3.26 27.44
CA ARG A 275 12.99 4.65 27.70
C ARG A 275 11.80 5.61 27.56
N ALA A 276 10.98 5.42 26.51
CA ALA A 276 9.79 6.21 26.31
C ALA A 276 8.75 5.99 27.43
N LEU A 277 8.55 4.74 27.89
CA LEU A 277 7.65 4.45 29.03
C LEU A 277 8.12 5.13 30.32
N ARG A 278 9.43 5.12 30.61
CA ARG A 278 9.97 5.76 31.80
C ARG A 278 9.80 7.28 31.82
N GLN A 279 9.75 7.91 30.65
CA GLN A 279 9.65 9.36 30.49
C GLN A 279 8.20 9.85 30.34
N ALA A 280 7.30 8.96 29.96
CA ALA A 280 5.91 9.33 29.64
C ALA A 280 5.05 9.45 30.90
N ASP A 281 4.36 10.56 31.04
CA ASP A 281 3.32 10.83 32.04
C ASP A 281 1.91 10.46 31.56
N SER A 282 1.77 10.13 30.28
CA SER A 282 0.50 9.83 29.64
C SER A 282 0.68 8.93 28.40
N GLN A 283 -0.40 8.27 27.97
CA GLN A 283 -0.39 7.50 26.72
C GLN A 283 -0.02 8.40 25.53
N LYS A 284 -0.52 9.63 25.49
CA LYS A 284 -0.24 10.60 24.43
C LYS A 284 1.26 10.91 24.37
N ARG A 285 1.85 11.21 25.53
CA ARG A 285 3.29 11.52 25.65
C ARG A 285 4.17 10.34 25.25
N PHE A 286 3.74 9.13 25.60
CA PHE A 286 4.43 7.92 25.16
C PHE A 286 4.48 7.78 23.63
N VAL A 287 3.35 8.01 22.96
CA VAL A 287 3.28 7.98 21.48
C VAL A 287 4.18 9.05 20.87
N GLU A 288 4.16 10.27 21.40
CA GLU A 288 5.01 11.38 20.93
C GLU A 288 6.51 11.05 21.05
N LEU A 289 6.94 10.51 22.20
CA LEU A 289 8.34 10.13 22.45
C LEU A 289 8.84 9.04 21.51
N LEU A 290 7.98 8.08 21.18
CA LEU A 290 8.30 7.06 20.18
C LEU A 290 8.31 7.64 18.76
N GLY A 291 7.36 8.52 18.44
CA GLY A 291 7.30 9.21 17.13
C GLY A 291 8.58 10.02 16.83
N GLN A 292 9.15 10.71 17.83
CA GLN A 292 10.44 11.40 17.72
C GLN A 292 11.58 10.46 17.31
N ARG A 293 11.45 9.17 17.58
CA ARG A 293 12.39 8.11 17.22
C ARG A 293 12.00 7.34 15.98
N ARG A 294 10.98 7.83 15.25
CA ARG A 294 10.42 7.17 14.06
C ARG A 294 9.89 5.76 14.37
N ILE A 295 9.26 5.63 15.54
CA ILE A 295 8.57 4.41 15.95
C ILE A 295 7.09 4.78 16.17
N ASP A 296 6.20 4.19 15.38
CA ASP A 296 4.76 4.30 15.60
C ASP A 296 4.29 3.18 16.52
N VAL A 297 3.26 3.48 17.31
CA VAL A 297 2.59 2.48 18.13
C VAL A 297 1.09 2.49 17.87
N VAL A 298 0.55 1.32 17.58
CA VAL A 298 -0.88 1.13 17.34
C VAL A 298 -1.49 0.35 18.51
N PHE A 299 -2.35 1.02 19.26
CA PHE A 299 -3.14 0.42 20.34
C PHE A 299 -4.50 -0.01 19.80
N ARG A 300 -4.80 -1.30 19.89
CA ARG A 300 -6.13 -1.81 19.60
C ARG A 300 -6.94 -1.83 20.87
N LYS A 301 -8.04 -1.09 20.88
CA LYS A 301 -8.96 -0.96 22.03
C LYS A 301 -10.29 -1.63 21.70
N ASN A 302 -10.93 -2.24 22.70
CA ASN A 302 -12.31 -2.69 22.59
C ASN A 302 -13.29 -1.53 22.87
N GLU A 303 -14.59 -1.79 22.73
CA GLU A 303 -15.66 -0.79 22.97
C GLU A 303 -15.62 -0.16 24.37
N ARG A 304 -15.06 -0.86 25.36
CA ARG A 304 -14.88 -0.39 26.74
C ARG A 304 -13.55 0.37 26.93
N GLY A 305 -12.82 0.71 25.86
CA GLY A 305 -11.54 1.42 25.91
C GLY A 305 -10.35 0.58 26.37
N ARG A 306 -10.53 -0.72 26.70
CA ARG A 306 -9.43 -1.60 27.13
C ARG A 306 -8.49 -1.92 25.98
N ILE A 307 -7.19 -1.73 26.18
CA ILE A 307 -6.16 -2.13 25.24
C ILE A 307 -6.04 -3.67 25.24
N TYR A 308 -6.33 -4.29 24.10
CA TYR A 308 -6.18 -5.74 23.91
C TYR A 308 -5.07 -6.10 22.92
N GLY A 309 -4.50 -5.14 22.22
CA GLY A 309 -3.39 -5.34 21.30
C GLY A 309 -2.50 -4.11 21.23
N VAL A 310 -1.18 -4.35 21.14
CA VAL A 310 -0.17 -3.32 20.94
C VAL A 310 0.75 -3.78 19.82
N THR A 311 0.96 -2.93 18.83
CA THR A 311 1.85 -3.18 17.71
C THR A 311 2.78 -2.00 17.54
N PHE A 312 4.08 -2.26 17.44
CA PHE A 312 5.12 -1.26 17.21
C PHE A 312 5.61 -1.35 15.77
N ILE A 313 5.80 -0.20 15.14
CA ILE A 313 6.25 -0.06 13.76
C ILE A 313 7.54 0.75 13.79
N ASP A 314 8.66 0.10 13.53
CA ASP A 314 9.98 0.73 13.45
C ASP A 314 10.24 1.14 11.99
N HIS A 315 10.19 2.43 11.74
CA HIS A 315 10.46 3.00 10.42
C HIS A 315 11.96 3.06 10.08
N ASN A 316 12.85 2.97 11.08
CA ASN A 316 14.29 2.98 10.85
C ASN A 316 14.76 1.63 10.27
N HIS A 317 14.30 0.53 10.88
CA HIS A 317 14.61 -0.83 10.43
C HIS A 317 13.52 -1.43 9.53
N ARG A 318 12.37 -0.72 9.39
CA ARG A 318 11.20 -1.18 8.61
C ARG A 318 10.66 -2.51 9.08
N GLU A 319 10.43 -2.59 10.37
CA GLU A 319 10.00 -3.79 11.08
C GLU A 319 8.73 -3.52 11.88
N VAL A 320 7.86 -4.53 11.93
CA VAL A 320 6.60 -4.46 12.66
C VAL A 320 6.51 -5.62 13.63
N PHE A 321 6.24 -5.30 14.89
CA PHE A 321 6.16 -6.29 15.96
C PHE A 321 4.93 -6.11 16.83
N ASN A 322 4.22 -7.20 17.08
CA ASN A 322 3.28 -7.24 18.20
C ASN A 322 4.06 -7.24 19.53
N GLY A 323 3.64 -6.42 20.48
CA GLY A 323 4.30 -6.28 21.77
C GLY A 323 4.46 -7.62 22.50
N SER A 324 3.45 -8.49 22.50
CA SER A 324 3.53 -9.82 23.12
C SER A 324 4.65 -10.73 22.58
N ARG A 325 5.11 -10.49 21.34
CA ARG A 325 6.24 -11.24 20.75
C ARG A 325 7.59 -10.73 21.19
N MET A 326 7.66 -9.47 21.60
CA MET A 326 8.89 -8.86 22.11
C MET A 326 9.15 -9.23 23.57
N GLY A 327 8.15 -9.72 24.27
CA GLY A 327 8.24 -10.18 25.66
C GLY A 327 6.96 -9.87 26.45
N LYS A 328 6.80 -10.52 27.61
CA LYS A 328 5.61 -10.34 28.45
C LYS A 328 5.42 -8.89 28.90
N VAL A 329 6.51 -8.18 29.13
CA VAL A 329 6.55 -6.77 29.57
C VAL A 329 5.94 -5.83 28.51
N PHE A 330 5.99 -6.20 27.24
CA PHE A 330 5.43 -5.42 26.13
C PHE A 330 4.03 -5.90 25.72
N SER A 331 3.35 -6.70 26.56
CA SER A 331 2.00 -7.17 26.27
C SER A 331 0.96 -6.09 26.44
N ALA A 332 -0.17 -6.21 25.72
CA ALA A 332 -1.27 -5.26 25.78
C ALA A 332 -1.81 -5.07 27.21
N ASN A 333 -1.83 -6.12 28.02
CA ASN A 333 -2.31 -6.03 29.41
C ASN A 333 -1.41 -5.11 30.23
N VAL A 334 -0.08 -5.23 30.09
CA VAL A 334 0.88 -4.36 30.81
C VAL A 334 0.67 -2.90 30.44
N PHE A 335 0.52 -2.59 29.15
CA PHE A 335 0.24 -1.20 28.70
C PHE A 335 -1.11 -0.71 29.21
N ASN A 336 -2.14 -1.56 29.19
CA ASN A 336 -3.46 -1.19 29.69
C ASN A 336 -3.41 -0.82 31.19
N ASP A 337 -2.75 -1.66 31.98
CA ASP A 337 -2.68 -1.49 33.42
C ASP A 337 -1.75 -0.31 33.79
N TYR A 338 -0.66 -0.12 33.06
CA TYR A 338 0.25 0.99 33.20
C TYR A 338 -0.40 2.35 32.91
N PHE A 339 -1.13 2.48 31.79
CA PHE A 339 -1.78 3.75 31.48
C PHE A 339 -2.96 4.02 32.39
N LYS A 340 -3.72 3.00 32.83
CA LYS A 340 -4.76 3.18 33.86
C LYS A 340 -4.19 3.64 35.19
N TRP A 341 -3.05 3.09 35.59
CA TRP A 341 -2.37 3.55 36.79
C TRP A 341 -1.96 5.02 36.66
N LEU A 342 -1.37 5.43 35.55
CA LEU A 342 -1.04 6.83 35.29
C LEU A 342 -2.30 7.74 35.32
N GLU A 343 -3.40 7.30 34.74
CA GLU A 343 -4.67 8.07 34.72
C GLU A 343 -5.24 8.28 36.14
N ASN A 344 -5.02 7.35 37.07
CA ASN A 344 -5.46 7.46 38.45
C ASN A 344 -4.65 8.46 39.30
N ILE A 345 -3.45 8.84 38.87
CA ILE A 345 -2.65 9.87 39.52
C ILE A 345 -3.20 11.24 39.15
N PRO A 346 -3.47 12.15 40.14
CA PRO A 346 -3.98 13.48 39.87
C PRO A 346 -3.08 14.25 38.87
N GLU A 347 -3.69 14.98 37.94
CA GLU A 347 -2.94 15.70 36.88
C GLU A 347 -1.94 16.72 37.45
N LYS A 348 -2.27 17.32 38.62
CA LYS A 348 -1.37 18.23 39.33
C LYS A 348 -0.07 17.56 39.80
N GLU A 349 -0.13 16.26 40.10
CA GLU A 349 1.03 15.48 40.53
C GLU A 349 1.83 14.90 39.35
N ARG A 350 1.16 14.73 38.19
CA ARG A 350 1.81 14.25 36.96
C ARG A 350 2.65 15.32 36.27
N GLY A 351 2.24 16.59 36.37
CA GLY A 351 2.87 17.70 35.65
C GLY A 351 4.34 17.89 36.05
N GLY A 352 5.25 17.60 35.09
CA GLY A 352 6.68 17.79 35.27
C GLY A 352 7.45 16.59 35.82
N HIS A 353 6.78 15.52 36.25
CA HIS A 353 7.42 14.30 36.74
C HIS A 353 7.45 13.19 35.68
N SER A 354 8.57 12.47 35.62
CA SER A 354 8.68 11.27 34.81
C SER A 354 7.89 10.11 35.43
N ALA A 355 7.46 9.15 34.63
CA ALA A 355 6.77 7.96 35.16
C ALA A 355 7.64 7.20 36.19
N THR A 356 8.96 7.29 36.11
CA THR A 356 9.87 6.71 37.09
C THR A 356 9.76 7.39 38.44
N GLU A 357 9.69 8.73 38.48
CA GLU A 357 9.50 9.52 39.69
C GLU A 357 8.11 9.26 40.30
N LEU A 358 7.07 9.29 39.47
CA LEU A 358 5.71 8.96 39.89
C LEU A 358 5.62 7.54 40.48
N TRP A 359 6.30 6.57 39.87
CA TRP A 359 6.38 5.19 40.37
C TRP A 359 7.05 5.10 41.73
N GLN A 360 8.13 5.84 41.95
CA GLN A 360 8.81 5.87 43.25
C GLN A 360 7.92 6.43 44.37
N HIS A 361 7.11 7.44 44.08
CA HIS A 361 6.19 8.04 45.04
C HIS A 361 4.96 7.17 45.35
N HIS A 362 4.41 6.45 44.36
CA HIS A 362 3.15 5.69 44.51
C HIS A 362 3.35 4.18 44.65
N ARG A 363 4.58 3.72 44.90
CA ARG A 363 4.96 2.29 44.92
C ARG A 363 4.17 1.44 45.93
N HIS A 364 3.62 2.03 47.00
CA HIS A 364 2.92 1.32 48.05
C HIS A 364 1.45 1.02 47.79
N GLU A 365 0.86 1.54 46.71
CA GLU A 365 -0.57 1.37 46.39
C GLU A 365 -0.83 0.30 45.30
N SER A 366 0.19 -0.47 44.91
CA SER A 366 0.14 -1.27 43.69
C SER A 366 -0.39 -2.70 43.88
N SER A 367 -1.33 -3.08 43.05
CA SER A 367 -1.82 -4.46 42.87
C SER A 367 -0.79 -5.34 42.10
N SER A 368 -0.94 -6.68 42.19
CA SER A 368 -0.03 -7.68 41.57
C SER A 368 0.24 -7.54 40.06
N THR A 369 -0.62 -6.84 39.32
CA THR A 369 -0.44 -6.52 37.90
C THR A 369 0.58 -5.42 37.64
N LEU A 370 0.78 -4.54 38.62
CA LEU A 370 1.81 -3.50 38.58
C LEU A 370 3.22 -4.04 38.88
N GLU A 371 3.36 -5.22 39.47
CA GLU A 371 4.67 -5.89 39.59
C GLU A 371 5.28 -6.25 38.20
N LEU A 372 4.46 -6.49 37.18
CA LEU A 372 4.90 -6.66 35.81
C LEU A 372 5.35 -5.33 35.18
N ALA A 373 4.68 -4.20 35.55
CA ALA A 373 5.16 -2.87 35.18
C ALA A 373 6.43 -2.47 35.94
N ALA A 374 6.60 -2.94 37.18
CA ALA A 374 7.87 -2.82 37.92
C ALA A 374 9.05 -3.47 37.14
N GLY A 375 8.79 -4.51 36.37
CA GLY A 375 9.74 -5.07 35.43
C GLY A 375 10.24 -4.08 34.37
N ILE A 376 9.41 -3.10 33.96
CA ILE A 376 9.82 -2.02 33.03
C ILE A 376 10.85 -1.11 33.68
N PHE A 377 10.65 -0.79 34.98
CA PHE A 377 11.56 0.09 35.73
C PHE A 377 12.83 -0.60 36.22
N SER A 378 12.80 -1.93 36.36
CA SER A 378 13.95 -2.75 36.74
C SER A 378 14.80 -3.28 35.57
N LEU A 379 14.31 -3.14 34.34
CA LEU A 379 15.12 -3.50 33.16
C LEU A 379 16.29 -2.52 33.02
N GLU A 380 17.48 -2.98 33.33
CA GLU A 380 18.71 -2.26 32.98
C GLU A 380 18.77 -2.16 31.43
N THR A 381 18.98 -0.94 30.93
CA THR A 381 19.01 -0.61 29.51
C THR A 381 20.36 -0.95 28.87
N ASN A 382 20.96 -2.08 29.23
CA ASN A 382 22.21 -2.50 28.64
C ASN A 382 21.94 -3.47 27.48
N PRO A 383 22.22 -3.11 26.22
CA PRO A 383 21.96 -3.99 25.06
C PRO A 383 22.69 -5.35 25.15
N ARG A 384 23.77 -5.42 25.96
CA ARG A 384 24.57 -6.65 26.13
C ARG A 384 23.88 -7.71 26.97
N ASP A 385 23.01 -7.34 27.91
CA ASP A 385 22.37 -8.33 28.80
C ASP A 385 21.33 -9.20 28.11
N TYR A 386 20.70 -8.69 27.05
CA TYR A 386 19.76 -9.47 26.27
C TYR A 386 20.41 -10.58 25.43
N GLU A 387 21.60 -10.34 24.92
CA GLU A 387 22.37 -11.39 24.23
C GLU A 387 22.84 -12.47 25.20
N GLU A 388 23.26 -12.10 26.40
CA GLU A 388 23.65 -13.04 27.45
C GLU A 388 22.48 -13.86 28.00
N GLU A 389 21.29 -13.26 28.21
CA GLU A 389 20.11 -14.01 28.61
C GLU A 389 19.62 -14.95 27.49
N ALA A 390 19.64 -14.51 26.23
CA ALA A 390 19.31 -15.36 25.09
C ALA A 390 20.31 -16.51 24.94
N PHE A 391 21.60 -16.26 25.19
CA PHE A 391 22.64 -17.26 25.20
C PHE A 391 22.47 -18.25 26.40
N ALA A 392 22.19 -17.75 27.58
CA ALA A 392 21.93 -18.57 28.77
C ALA A 392 20.67 -19.46 28.59
N ARG A 393 19.61 -18.98 27.96
CA ARG A 393 18.43 -19.77 27.60
C ARG A 393 18.73 -20.84 26.55
N ARG A 394 19.60 -20.57 25.57
CA ARG A 394 20.09 -21.55 24.59
C ARG A 394 20.92 -22.65 25.25
N MET A 395 21.78 -22.30 26.21
CA MET A 395 22.60 -23.26 26.95
C MET A 395 21.76 -24.15 27.87
N LYS A 396 20.74 -23.60 28.57
CA LYS A 396 19.77 -24.39 29.35
C LYS A 396 18.96 -25.38 28.52
N LYS A 397 18.60 -25.01 27.27
CA LYS A 397 17.90 -25.90 26.31
C LYS A 397 18.82 -27.03 25.83
N LYS A 398 20.11 -26.75 25.54
CA LYS A 398 21.09 -27.77 25.15
C LYS A 398 21.37 -28.78 26.29
N LYS A 399 21.42 -28.34 27.55
CA LYS A 399 21.57 -29.26 28.71
C LYS A 399 20.36 -30.17 28.91
N LYS A 400 19.14 -29.72 28.61
CA LYS A 400 17.94 -30.57 28.70
C LYS A 400 17.83 -31.63 27.58
N THR A 401 18.35 -31.35 26.39
CA THR A 401 18.36 -32.33 25.27
C THR A 401 19.51 -33.33 25.38
N GLY A 402 20.63 -32.97 26.03
CA GLY A 402 21.75 -33.88 26.29
C GLY A 402 21.46 -34.94 27.39
N ARG A 403 20.51 -34.66 28.30
CA ARG A 403 20.14 -35.57 29.38
C ARG A 403 19.08 -36.66 29.00
N LYS A 404 18.53 -36.59 27.76
CA LYS A 404 17.58 -37.61 27.24
C LYS A 404 18.19 -38.60 26.26
N ARG A 405 19.51 -38.64 26.10
CA ARG A 405 20.22 -39.64 25.27
C ARG A 405 21.15 -40.54 26.01
N GLY A 406 20.87 -40.82 27.28
CA GLY A 406 21.59 -41.78 28.08
C GLY A 406 20.63 -42.54 28.97
N ILE A 407 19.94 -43.51 28.42
CA ILE A 407 19.47 -44.80 28.99
C ILE A 407 19.17 -45.70 27.79
#